data_f54f9bfff20d91860059141f088eb22d
#
_entry.id   f54f9bfff20d91860059141f088eb22d
#
_cell.length_a   1.000
_cell.length_b   1.000
_cell.length_c   1.000
_cell.angle_alpha   90.00
_cell.angle_beta   90.00
_cell.angle_gamma   90.00
#
_symmetry.space_group_name_H-M   'P 1'
#
loop_
_entity.id
_entity.type
_entity.pdbx_description
1 polymer ?
#
loop_
_entity_poly.entity_id
_entity_poly.type
_entity_poly.pdbx_seq_one_letter_code
_entity_poly.pdbx_strand_id
1 'polypeptide(L)'
;MKCIRLLAAVCLTWLSGQAVAAVCVQDDTNQTVCIQQAQRVLVLAPHLTEIVDFVGGMSKVIAVDGSSNFPESVNTLPKLGNPWMLGAESILARKPDLVLVWQSGISMEVVAQLRKAGVPVFVSEPKKIEQVASTMRRLSALLGTEQRSASRIDDWLQQFKSLRAEYGGRSIVPVFYQVWSQPLMTLGGQHAVSEVIELCGGRNIFVDLPNLAAQVSVEGVLKRKPEVLLASGSERDHQSFVMQWASWPQMPAVKRNQVYTVPNDILVRNGPRLIGAAKLVCAHIEQARR
;
A
#
# COMPACT_ATOMS: atom_id res chain seq x y z
N MET A 1 48.79 -28.49 -65.13
CA MET A 1 48.90 -27.57 -63.97
C MET A 1 47.54 -27.07 -63.70
N LYS A 2 46.84 -27.58 -62.62
CA LYS A 2 45.47 -27.25 -62.25
C LYS A 2 45.53 -26.36 -61.00
N CYS A 3 45.12 -25.07 -61.13
CA CYS A 3 45.01 -24.16 -59.98
C CYS A 3 43.65 -24.41 -59.27
N ILE A 4 43.69 -24.91 -58.03
CA ILE A 4 42.57 -25.03 -57.12
C ILE A 4 42.42 -23.69 -56.40
N ARG A 5 41.33 -22.96 -56.63
CA ARG A 5 40.97 -21.75 -55.86
C ARG A 5 40.13 -22.20 -54.67
N LEU A 6 40.73 -22.09 -53.43
CA LEU A 6 39.97 -22.21 -52.21
C LEU A 6 39.16 -20.90 -51.98
N LEU A 7 37.82 -21.04 -51.95
CA LEU A 7 36.89 -20.03 -51.49
C LEU A 7 36.71 -20.23 -49.98
N ALA A 8 37.28 -19.31 -49.18
CA ALA A 8 37.01 -19.21 -47.74
C ALA A 8 35.67 -18.52 -47.55
N ALA A 9 34.64 -19.25 -47.17
CA ALA A 9 33.35 -18.69 -46.76
C ALA A 9 33.48 -18.16 -45.32
N VAL A 10 33.48 -16.83 -45.16
CA VAL A 10 33.42 -16.17 -43.86
C VAL A 10 31.95 -16.18 -43.42
N CYS A 11 31.59 -17.06 -42.51
CA CYS A 11 30.31 -17.03 -41.80
C CYS A 11 30.32 -15.87 -40.80
N LEU A 12 29.79 -14.71 -41.17
CA LEU A 12 29.40 -13.66 -40.20
C LEU A 12 28.17 -14.13 -39.41
N THR A 13 28.40 -14.67 -38.20
CA THR A 13 27.32 -14.88 -37.23
C THR A 13 26.87 -13.55 -36.72
N TRP A 14 25.74 -13.07 -37.18
CA TRP A 14 25.02 -11.94 -36.60
C TRP A 14 24.54 -12.34 -35.21
N LEU A 15 25.22 -11.89 -34.18
CA LEU A 15 24.65 -11.85 -32.83
C LEU A 15 23.52 -10.80 -32.84
N SER A 16 22.33 -11.26 -33.14
CA SER A 16 21.12 -10.44 -32.88
C SER A 16 20.94 -10.31 -31.38
N GLY A 17 21.56 -9.30 -30.78
CA GLY A 17 21.25 -8.86 -29.45
C GLY A 17 19.75 -8.49 -29.43
N GLN A 18 18.93 -9.30 -28.77
CA GLN A 18 17.54 -8.94 -28.53
C GLN A 18 17.52 -7.68 -27.65
N ALA A 19 17.25 -6.54 -28.26
CA ALA A 19 16.98 -5.33 -27.51
C ALA A 19 15.72 -5.55 -26.66
N VAL A 20 15.88 -5.70 -25.35
CA VAL A 20 14.74 -5.77 -24.42
C VAL A 20 14.06 -4.42 -24.49
N ALA A 21 12.81 -4.39 -24.95
CA ALA A 21 12.02 -3.17 -24.99
C ALA A 21 11.82 -2.62 -23.59
N ALA A 22 11.94 -1.29 -23.43
CA ALA A 22 11.68 -0.65 -22.15
C ALA A 22 10.20 -0.77 -21.78
N VAL A 23 9.94 -1.15 -20.55
CA VAL A 23 8.60 -1.16 -19.96
C VAL A 23 8.35 0.22 -19.35
N CYS A 24 7.22 0.83 -19.70
CA CYS A 24 6.83 2.15 -19.22
C CYS A 24 5.46 2.08 -18.55
N VAL A 25 5.33 2.68 -17.36
CA VAL A 25 4.05 2.82 -16.62
C VAL A 25 3.91 4.26 -16.12
N GLN A 26 2.68 4.68 -15.85
CA GLN A 26 2.43 5.94 -15.14
C GLN A 26 2.41 5.68 -13.62
N ASP A 27 3.06 6.56 -12.86
CA ASP A 27 2.98 6.56 -11.39
C ASP A 27 1.74 7.35 -10.89
N ASP A 28 1.55 7.43 -9.57
CA ASP A 28 0.39 8.13 -8.98
C ASP A 28 0.49 9.67 -9.06
N THR A 29 1.63 10.21 -9.54
CA THR A 29 1.81 11.64 -9.89
C THR A 29 1.64 11.90 -11.39
N ASN A 30 1.15 10.91 -12.17
CA ASN A 30 1.01 10.93 -13.63
C ASN A 30 2.34 11.10 -14.39
N GLN A 31 3.47 10.75 -13.76
CA GLN A 31 4.77 10.72 -14.42
C GLN A 31 5.02 9.35 -15.04
N THR A 32 5.55 9.33 -16.26
CA THR A 32 5.94 8.08 -16.92
C THR A 32 7.27 7.59 -16.37
N VAL A 33 7.29 6.37 -15.88
CA VAL A 33 8.47 5.66 -15.39
C VAL A 33 8.79 4.54 -16.34
N CYS A 34 9.96 4.62 -16.99
CA CYS A 34 10.42 3.61 -17.96
C CYS A 34 11.67 2.92 -17.44
N ILE A 35 11.75 1.60 -17.61
CA ILE A 35 12.92 0.79 -17.28
C ILE A 35 13.09 -0.36 -18.27
N GLN A 36 14.30 -0.69 -18.64
CA GLN A 36 14.56 -1.88 -19.46
C GLN A 36 14.46 -3.16 -18.64
N GLN A 37 15.13 -3.18 -17.48
CA GLN A 37 15.12 -4.32 -16.56
C GLN A 37 15.48 -3.87 -15.15
N ALA A 38 14.54 -3.97 -14.21
CA ALA A 38 14.82 -3.72 -12.79
C ALA A 38 15.68 -4.86 -12.21
N GLN A 39 16.80 -4.52 -11.59
CA GLN A 39 17.70 -5.47 -10.90
C GLN A 39 18.11 -4.96 -9.52
N ARG A 40 18.11 -3.66 -9.32
CA ARG A 40 18.59 -3.00 -8.11
C ARG A 40 17.53 -2.02 -7.58
N VAL A 41 16.50 -2.58 -6.97
CA VAL A 41 15.32 -1.84 -6.52
C VAL A 41 15.49 -1.36 -5.09
N LEU A 42 15.34 -0.07 -4.84
CA LEU A 42 15.16 0.49 -3.50
C LEU A 42 13.67 0.69 -3.22
N VAL A 43 13.21 0.22 -2.06
CA VAL A 43 11.80 0.32 -1.67
C VAL A 43 11.69 1.14 -0.39
N LEU A 44 11.16 2.36 -0.49
CA LEU A 44 11.15 3.34 0.58
C LEU A 44 9.75 3.54 1.18
N ALA A 45 8.97 2.46 1.28
CA ALA A 45 7.69 2.44 2.00
C ALA A 45 7.25 1.02 2.32
N PRO A 46 6.67 0.75 3.50
CA PRO A 46 6.27 -0.60 3.91
C PRO A 46 5.24 -1.25 2.99
N HIS A 47 4.21 -0.51 2.55
CA HIS A 47 3.18 -1.04 1.65
C HIS A 47 3.77 -1.44 0.27
N LEU A 48 4.75 -0.68 -0.23
CA LEU A 48 5.44 -1.02 -1.48
C LEU A 48 6.30 -2.27 -1.33
N THR A 49 6.95 -2.44 -0.18
CA THR A 49 7.70 -3.66 0.13
C THR A 49 6.79 -4.89 0.11
N GLU A 50 5.61 -4.78 0.72
CA GLU A 50 4.58 -5.83 0.69
C GLU A 50 4.05 -6.09 -0.73
N ILE A 51 3.86 -5.05 -1.54
CA ILE A 51 3.43 -5.19 -2.94
C ILE A 51 4.53 -5.88 -3.77
N VAL A 52 5.79 -5.47 -3.60
CA VAL A 52 6.93 -6.10 -4.31
C VAL A 52 7.04 -7.58 -3.97
N ASP A 53 6.84 -7.96 -2.71
CA ASP A 53 6.76 -9.37 -2.29
C ASP A 53 5.58 -10.09 -2.95
N PHE A 54 4.41 -9.49 -2.86
CA PHE A 54 3.18 -10.06 -3.41
C PHE A 54 3.27 -10.35 -4.92
N VAL A 55 3.92 -9.46 -5.68
CA VAL A 55 4.11 -9.65 -7.12
C VAL A 55 5.37 -10.47 -7.47
N GLY A 56 6.13 -10.94 -6.47
CA GLY A 56 7.29 -11.83 -6.66
C GLY A 56 8.58 -11.11 -7.09
N GLY A 57 8.74 -9.85 -6.72
CA GLY A 57 9.89 -9.00 -7.08
C GLY A 57 11.00 -8.91 -6.03
N MET A 58 10.90 -9.57 -4.87
CA MET A 58 11.81 -9.41 -3.74
C MET A 58 13.29 -9.72 -4.05
N SER A 59 13.58 -10.63 -4.97
CA SER A 59 14.95 -10.96 -5.36
C SER A 59 15.72 -9.77 -5.98
N LYS A 60 15.02 -8.71 -6.37
CA LYS A 60 15.59 -7.49 -6.96
C LYS A 60 15.79 -6.38 -5.94
N VAL A 61 15.27 -6.53 -4.72
CA VAL A 61 15.33 -5.51 -3.68
C VAL A 61 16.70 -5.52 -3.02
N ILE A 62 17.37 -4.36 -3.03
CA ILE A 62 18.72 -4.22 -2.45
C ILE A 62 18.71 -3.51 -1.09
N ALA A 63 17.67 -2.74 -0.78
CA ALA A 63 17.45 -2.14 0.53
C ALA A 63 16.00 -1.63 0.65
N VAL A 64 15.55 -1.44 1.89
CA VAL A 64 14.20 -0.95 2.22
C VAL A 64 14.26 0.17 3.26
N ASP A 65 13.14 0.86 3.49
CA ASP A 65 13.00 1.82 4.58
C ASP A 65 13.05 1.16 5.97
N GLY A 66 13.26 1.96 7.02
CA GLY A 66 13.38 1.47 8.39
C GLY A 66 12.11 0.82 8.96
N SER A 67 10.92 1.20 8.43
CA SER A 67 9.62 0.73 8.91
C SER A 67 9.11 -0.53 8.21
N SER A 68 9.75 -0.96 7.12
CA SER A 68 9.43 -2.21 6.43
C SER A 68 9.80 -3.41 7.29
N ASN A 69 8.79 -4.21 7.68
CA ASN A 69 8.91 -5.36 8.57
C ASN A 69 8.23 -6.63 8.03
N PHE A 70 7.68 -6.56 6.82
CA PHE A 70 7.03 -7.69 6.14
C PHE A 70 7.39 -7.70 4.65
N PRO A 71 7.63 -8.89 4.05
CA PRO A 71 7.70 -10.23 4.68
C PRO A 71 8.90 -10.36 5.65
N GLU A 72 8.98 -11.45 6.41
CA GLU A 72 10.05 -11.66 7.39
C GLU A 72 11.46 -11.57 6.79
N SER A 73 11.62 -12.03 5.54
CA SER A 73 12.87 -11.93 4.77
C SER A 73 13.41 -10.50 4.61
N VAL A 74 12.55 -9.49 4.73
CA VAL A 74 12.94 -8.07 4.70
C VAL A 74 13.90 -7.70 5.84
N ASN A 75 13.87 -8.44 6.96
CA ASN A 75 14.73 -8.18 8.11
C ASN A 75 16.21 -8.46 7.82
N THR A 76 16.53 -9.21 6.77
CA THR A 76 17.91 -9.46 6.30
C THR A 76 18.42 -8.39 5.33
N LEU A 77 17.54 -7.53 4.83
CA LEU A 77 17.92 -6.46 3.90
C LEU A 77 18.46 -5.23 4.63
N PRO A 78 19.39 -4.47 4.02
CA PRO A 78 19.81 -3.19 4.53
C PRO A 78 18.64 -2.23 4.73
N LYS A 79 18.58 -1.57 5.90
CA LYS A 79 17.57 -0.56 6.25
C LYS A 79 18.15 0.84 6.03
N LEU A 80 17.43 1.70 5.30
CA LEU A 80 17.86 3.08 5.03
C LEU A 80 17.30 4.11 6.03
N GLY A 81 16.58 3.64 7.07
CA GLY A 81 15.99 4.53 8.06
C GLY A 81 14.69 5.18 7.59
N ASN A 82 14.39 6.37 8.13
CA ASN A 82 13.15 7.11 7.80
C ASN A 82 13.30 7.85 6.46
N PRO A 83 12.44 7.59 5.44
CA PRO A 83 12.53 8.22 4.13
C PRO A 83 12.45 9.77 4.17
N TRP A 84 11.73 10.35 5.13
CA TRP A 84 11.68 11.81 5.33
C TRP A 84 13.04 12.44 5.66
N MET A 85 13.96 11.65 6.20
CA MET A 85 15.30 12.09 6.60
C MET A 85 16.36 11.76 5.55
N LEU A 86 15.98 11.08 4.46
CA LEU A 86 16.93 10.67 3.41
C LEU A 86 17.14 11.78 2.41
N GLY A 87 18.41 12.14 2.18
CA GLY A 87 18.82 12.94 1.04
C GLY A 87 18.99 12.08 -0.22
N ALA A 88 18.89 12.69 -1.41
CA ALA A 88 19.09 12.02 -2.68
C ALA A 88 20.45 11.33 -2.78
N GLU A 89 21.51 11.91 -2.21
CA GLU A 89 22.87 11.39 -2.23
C GLU A 89 22.98 10.00 -1.58
N SER A 90 22.32 9.80 -0.43
CA SER A 90 22.32 8.51 0.29
C SER A 90 21.62 7.40 -0.50
N ILE A 91 20.62 7.76 -1.28
CA ILE A 91 19.89 6.87 -2.21
C ILE A 91 20.76 6.56 -3.42
N LEU A 92 21.33 7.59 -4.07
CA LEU A 92 22.21 7.46 -5.25
C LEU A 92 23.46 6.65 -4.97
N ALA A 93 24.04 6.76 -3.76
CA ALA A 93 25.19 5.97 -3.35
C ALA A 93 24.95 4.44 -3.41
N ARG A 94 23.69 3.99 -3.37
CA ARG A 94 23.31 2.58 -3.54
C ARG A 94 23.22 2.13 -4.99
N LYS A 95 23.37 3.05 -5.95
CA LYS A 95 23.28 2.79 -7.40
C LYS A 95 22.04 1.99 -7.77
N PRO A 96 20.84 2.46 -7.41
CA PRO A 96 19.59 1.80 -7.81
C PRO A 96 19.32 2.02 -9.30
N ASP A 97 18.65 1.06 -9.92
CA ASP A 97 18.06 1.21 -11.25
C ASP A 97 16.56 1.53 -11.20
N LEU A 98 15.93 1.36 -10.01
CA LEU A 98 14.56 1.75 -9.73
C LEU A 98 14.40 2.09 -8.25
N VAL A 99 13.72 3.20 -7.96
CA VAL A 99 13.34 3.60 -6.60
C VAL A 99 11.83 3.66 -6.49
N LEU A 100 11.27 2.97 -5.50
CA LEU A 100 9.85 2.96 -5.18
C LEU A 100 9.63 3.79 -3.92
N VAL A 101 8.76 4.80 -4.01
CA VAL A 101 8.51 5.74 -2.90
C VAL A 101 7.02 5.95 -2.66
N TRP A 102 6.67 6.30 -1.43
CA TRP A 102 5.35 6.76 -1.07
C TRP A 102 5.32 8.30 -1.12
N GLN A 103 4.35 8.90 -1.84
CA GLN A 103 4.25 10.34 -2.03
C GLN A 103 4.19 11.10 -0.71
N SER A 104 3.35 10.64 0.23
CA SER A 104 3.21 11.23 1.56
C SER A 104 4.31 10.81 2.54
N GLY A 105 5.26 9.96 2.13
CA GLY A 105 6.32 9.40 2.98
C GLY A 105 7.73 9.88 2.67
N ILE A 106 7.91 10.75 1.66
CA ILE A 106 9.22 11.29 1.25
C ILE A 106 9.09 12.74 0.77
N SER A 107 10.18 13.52 0.84
CA SER A 107 10.20 14.84 0.20
C SER A 107 10.16 14.71 -1.34
N MET A 108 9.22 15.39 -1.99
CA MET A 108 9.14 15.43 -3.45
C MET A 108 10.32 16.15 -4.10
N GLU A 109 11.05 16.96 -3.35
CA GLU A 109 12.32 17.55 -3.79
C GLU A 109 13.41 16.48 -3.96
N VAL A 110 13.50 15.53 -3.03
CA VAL A 110 14.39 14.36 -3.17
C VAL A 110 14.03 13.54 -4.41
N VAL A 111 12.74 13.32 -4.65
CA VAL A 111 12.26 12.61 -5.85
C VAL A 111 12.70 13.35 -7.13
N ALA A 112 12.57 14.69 -7.17
CA ALA A 112 13.01 15.50 -8.31
C ALA A 112 14.52 15.41 -8.53
N GLN A 113 15.33 15.42 -7.46
CA GLN A 113 16.78 15.26 -7.54
C GLN A 113 17.18 13.88 -8.10
N LEU A 114 16.52 12.80 -7.66
CA LEU A 114 16.76 11.44 -8.16
C LEU A 114 16.43 11.33 -9.64
N ARG A 115 15.30 11.87 -10.08
CA ARG A 115 14.89 11.90 -11.50
C ARG A 115 15.87 12.72 -12.35
N LYS A 116 16.33 13.87 -11.83
CA LYS A 116 17.37 14.69 -12.49
C LYS A 116 18.70 13.95 -12.63
N ALA A 117 19.04 13.08 -11.69
CA ALA A 117 20.21 12.21 -11.75
C ALA A 117 20.02 10.98 -12.68
N GLY A 118 18.88 10.88 -13.39
CA GLY A 118 18.59 9.81 -14.33
C GLY A 118 18.08 8.51 -13.70
N VAL A 119 17.73 8.51 -12.41
CA VAL A 119 17.19 7.33 -11.74
C VAL A 119 15.67 7.29 -11.89
N PRO A 120 15.10 6.21 -12.44
CA PRO A 120 13.66 5.98 -12.47
C PRO A 120 13.07 5.93 -11.06
N VAL A 121 12.07 6.77 -10.77
CA VAL A 121 11.38 6.80 -9.47
C VAL A 121 9.89 6.61 -9.70
N PHE A 122 9.33 5.55 -9.14
CA PHE A 122 7.89 5.29 -9.10
C PHE A 122 7.30 5.83 -7.79
N VAL A 123 6.40 6.80 -7.89
CA VAL A 123 5.71 7.41 -6.76
C VAL A 123 4.34 6.77 -6.60
N SER A 124 4.03 6.28 -5.40
CA SER A 124 2.80 5.57 -5.07
C SER A 124 1.99 6.35 -4.02
N GLU A 125 0.68 6.49 -4.24
CA GLU A 125 -0.28 7.07 -3.28
C GLU A 125 -1.67 6.46 -3.48
N PRO A 126 -1.86 5.12 -3.34
CA PRO A 126 -3.16 4.50 -3.55
C PRO A 126 -4.12 4.85 -2.42
N LYS A 127 -5.30 5.39 -2.77
CA LYS A 127 -6.34 5.83 -1.82
C LYS A 127 -7.54 4.88 -1.79
N LYS A 128 -7.62 3.97 -2.77
CA LYS A 128 -8.71 3.01 -2.96
C LYS A 128 -8.19 1.61 -3.25
N ILE A 129 -9.02 0.61 -3.02
CA ILE A 129 -8.69 -0.81 -3.23
C ILE A 129 -8.25 -1.06 -4.68
N GLU A 130 -8.98 -0.52 -5.67
CA GLU A 130 -8.63 -0.66 -7.08
C GLU A 130 -7.30 0.00 -7.43
N GLN A 131 -6.94 1.10 -6.76
CA GLN A 131 -5.64 1.75 -6.96
C GLN A 131 -4.50 0.91 -6.39
N VAL A 132 -4.71 0.19 -5.27
CA VAL A 132 -3.73 -0.79 -4.76
C VAL A 132 -3.49 -1.88 -5.80
N ALA A 133 -4.54 -2.46 -6.39
CA ALA A 133 -4.40 -3.44 -7.45
C ALA A 133 -3.73 -2.88 -8.70
N SER A 134 -4.04 -1.64 -9.08
CA SER A 134 -3.35 -0.94 -10.17
C SER A 134 -1.86 -0.77 -9.89
N THR A 135 -1.48 -0.40 -8.65
CA THR A 135 -0.08 -0.31 -8.23
C THR A 135 0.60 -1.68 -8.31
N MET A 136 -0.06 -2.78 -7.87
CA MET A 136 0.46 -4.14 -8.02
C MET A 136 0.75 -4.48 -9.48
N ARG A 137 -0.17 -4.18 -10.42
CA ARG A 137 0.01 -4.45 -11.85
C ARG A 137 1.15 -3.62 -12.45
N ARG A 138 1.22 -2.32 -12.13
CA ARG A 138 2.29 -1.44 -12.62
C ARG A 138 3.67 -1.86 -12.11
N LEU A 139 3.76 -2.23 -10.82
CA LEU A 139 5.01 -2.74 -10.26
C LEU A 139 5.37 -4.12 -10.80
N SER A 140 4.39 -5.01 -11.05
CA SER A 140 4.69 -6.30 -11.70
C SER A 140 5.27 -6.12 -13.09
N ALA A 141 4.79 -5.14 -13.87
CA ALA A 141 5.34 -4.79 -15.18
C ALA A 141 6.79 -4.28 -15.07
N LEU A 142 7.05 -3.29 -14.22
CA LEU A 142 8.40 -2.77 -14.00
C LEU A 142 9.38 -3.85 -13.50
N LEU A 143 8.88 -4.81 -12.72
CA LEU A 143 9.67 -5.90 -12.15
C LEU A 143 9.73 -7.15 -13.06
N GLY A 144 9.02 -7.18 -14.19
CA GLY A 144 8.98 -8.32 -15.09
C GLY A 144 8.38 -9.59 -14.46
N THR A 145 7.35 -9.41 -13.62
CA THR A 145 6.70 -10.51 -12.88
C THR A 145 5.22 -10.69 -13.22
N GLU A 146 4.73 -10.03 -14.29
CA GLU A 146 3.32 -9.97 -14.67
C GLU A 146 2.67 -11.35 -14.80
N GLN A 147 3.28 -12.27 -15.52
CA GLN A 147 2.73 -13.63 -15.73
C GLN A 147 2.50 -14.39 -14.42
N ARG A 148 3.37 -14.17 -13.41
CA ARG A 148 3.28 -14.86 -12.12
C ARG A 148 2.30 -14.18 -11.15
N SER A 149 2.04 -12.89 -11.33
CA SER A 149 1.25 -12.10 -10.38
C SER A 149 -0.18 -11.81 -10.84
N ALA A 150 -0.48 -11.89 -12.13
CA ALA A 150 -1.77 -11.49 -12.69
C ALA A 150 -2.97 -12.18 -12.00
N SER A 151 -2.99 -13.51 -11.95
CA SER A 151 -4.07 -14.25 -11.29
C SER A 151 -4.18 -13.92 -9.79
N ARG A 152 -3.04 -13.78 -9.09
CA ARG A 152 -3.03 -13.43 -7.66
C ARG A 152 -3.65 -12.05 -7.40
N ILE A 153 -3.41 -11.08 -8.29
CA ILE A 153 -3.99 -9.74 -8.20
C ILE A 153 -5.49 -9.80 -8.44
N ASP A 154 -5.93 -10.58 -9.44
CA ASP A 154 -7.34 -10.74 -9.75
C ASP A 154 -8.09 -11.48 -8.62
N ASP A 155 -7.50 -12.53 -8.04
CA ASP A 155 -8.03 -13.24 -6.87
C ASP A 155 -8.11 -12.33 -5.64
N TRP A 156 -7.10 -11.46 -5.46
CA TRP A 156 -7.11 -10.45 -4.38
C TRP A 156 -8.29 -9.48 -4.53
N LEU A 157 -8.52 -8.93 -5.71
CA LEU A 157 -9.68 -8.07 -5.99
C LEU A 157 -11.00 -8.83 -5.84
N GLN A 158 -11.06 -10.09 -6.27
CA GLN A 158 -12.27 -10.89 -6.17
C GLN A 158 -12.69 -11.11 -4.71
N GLN A 159 -11.74 -11.25 -3.78
CA GLN A 159 -12.05 -11.34 -2.34
C GLN A 159 -12.78 -10.09 -1.83
N PHE A 160 -12.39 -8.87 -2.25
CA PHE A 160 -13.12 -7.65 -1.87
C PHE A 160 -14.52 -7.59 -2.48
N LYS A 161 -14.68 -8.02 -3.73
CA LYS A 161 -16.01 -8.13 -4.36
C LYS A 161 -16.90 -9.10 -3.61
N SER A 162 -16.36 -10.23 -3.16
CA SER A 162 -17.09 -11.22 -2.37
C SER A 162 -17.52 -10.66 -1.01
N LEU A 163 -16.64 -9.95 -0.30
CA LEU A 163 -17.02 -9.28 0.96
C LEU A 163 -18.09 -8.21 0.73
N ARG A 164 -18.00 -7.42 -0.33
CA ARG A 164 -19.02 -6.41 -0.67
C ARG A 164 -20.37 -7.06 -0.98
N ALA A 165 -20.38 -8.18 -1.71
CA ALA A 165 -21.59 -8.92 -2.01
C ALA A 165 -22.24 -9.52 -0.74
N GLU A 166 -21.42 -9.99 0.21
CA GLU A 166 -21.87 -10.60 1.45
C GLU A 166 -22.43 -9.57 2.45
N TYR A 167 -21.76 -8.41 2.60
CA TYR A 167 -22.05 -7.45 3.66
C TYR A 167 -22.67 -6.13 3.20
N GLY A 168 -22.41 -5.70 1.96
CA GLY A 168 -22.73 -4.35 1.47
C GLY A 168 -24.23 -4.03 1.37
N GLY A 169 -25.08 -5.06 1.25
CA GLY A 169 -26.55 -4.92 1.21
C GLY A 169 -27.25 -4.97 2.57
N ARG A 170 -26.50 -5.13 3.67
CA ARG A 170 -27.05 -5.23 5.03
C ARG A 170 -27.38 -3.84 5.60
N SER A 171 -28.06 -3.81 6.76
CA SER A 171 -28.34 -2.55 7.48
C SER A 171 -27.05 -1.80 7.78
N ILE A 172 -27.06 -0.49 7.50
CA ILE A 172 -25.88 0.36 7.67
C ILE A 172 -25.57 0.57 9.15
N VAL A 173 -24.31 0.31 9.54
CA VAL A 173 -23.81 0.53 10.89
C VAL A 173 -22.92 1.79 10.92
N PRO A 174 -23.23 2.83 11.73
CA PRO A 174 -22.38 4.00 11.93
C PRO A 174 -21.07 3.62 12.62
N VAL A 175 -19.93 3.88 11.98
CA VAL A 175 -18.60 3.52 12.46
C VAL A 175 -17.76 4.77 12.66
N PHE A 176 -17.14 4.92 13.83
CA PHE A 176 -16.05 5.87 14.05
C PHE A 176 -14.71 5.16 13.93
N TYR A 177 -13.83 5.67 13.08
CA TYR A 177 -12.46 5.19 12.99
C TYR A 177 -11.51 6.22 13.60
N GLN A 178 -10.76 5.82 14.64
CA GLN A 178 -9.76 6.65 15.30
C GLN A 178 -8.36 6.35 14.76
N VAL A 179 -7.70 7.38 14.22
CA VAL A 179 -6.29 7.30 13.77
C VAL A 179 -5.34 7.61 14.90
N TRP A 180 -5.67 8.65 15.70
CA TRP A 180 -4.83 9.17 16.76
C TRP A 180 -5.67 9.70 17.91
N SER A 181 -5.16 9.62 19.13
CA SER A 181 -5.91 9.99 20.34
C SER A 181 -5.71 11.44 20.78
N GLN A 182 -4.51 12.00 20.60
CA GLN A 182 -4.15 13.35 21.05
C GLN A 182 -3.21 14.03 20.07
N PRO A 183 -3.70 14.95 19.20
CA PRO A 183 -5.11 15.33 19.04
C PRO A 183 -5.97 14.19 18.50
N LEU A 184 -7.28 14.19 18.83
CA LEU A 184 -8.20 13.19 18.28
C LEU A 184 -8.33 13.36 16.77
N MET A 185 -7.95 12.33 16.01
CA MET A 185 -7.97 12.36 14.55
C MET A 185 -8.73 11.17 13.97
N THR A 186 -9.37 11.41 12.84
CA THR A 186 -10.10 10.42 12.05
C THR A 186 -9.73 10.50 10.57
N LEU A 187 -10.26 9.58 9.77
CA LEU A 187 -10.13 9.56 8.31
C LEU A 187 -11.41 10.04 7.63
N GLY A 188 -11.26 10.78 6.55
CA GLY A 188 -12.36 11.16 5.65
C GLY A 188 -12.76 10.03 4.70
N GLY A 189 -13.79 10.30 3.88
CA GLY A 189 -14.36 9.31 2.95
C GLY A 189 -13.43 8.87 1.81
N GLN A 190 -12.38 9.64 1.52
CA GLN A 190 -11.46 9.34 0.42
C GLN A 190 -10.30 8.41 0.80
N HIS A 191 -10.33 7.78 1.97
CA HIS A 191 -9.30 6.86 2.42
C HIS A 191 -9.73 5.40 2.25
N ALA A 192 -8.80 4.48 1.94
CA ALA A 192 -9.07 3.05 1.75
C ALA A 192 -9.74 2.40 2.98
N VAL A 193 -9.44 2.84 4.20
CA VAL A 193 -10.12 2.37 5.42
C VAL A 193 -11.62 2.69 5.38
N SER A 194 -12.01 3.88 4.89
CA SER A 194 -13.43 4.25 4.75
C SER A 194 -14.12 3.39 3.69
N GLU A 195 -13.43 3.05 2.60
CA GLU A 195 -13.92 2.12 1.59
C GLU A 195 -14.08 0.69 2.17
N VAL A 196 -13.15 0.23 3.01
CA VAL A 196 -13.26 -1.05 3.72
C VAL A 196 -14.46 -1.05 4.67
N ILE A 197 -14.71 0.02 5.41
CA ILE A 197 -15.89 0.15 6.27
C ILE A 197 -17.16 0.06 5.43
N GLU A 198 -17.21 0.78 4.30
CA GLU A 198 -18.38 0.81 3.40
C GLU A 198 -18.69 -0.56 2.79
N LEU A 199 -17.68 -1.26 2.27
CA LEU A 199 -17.88 -2.60 1.69
C LEU A 199 -18.42 -3.62 2.69
N CYS A 200 -18.14 -3.42 4.00
CA CYS A 200 -18.69 -4.23 5.09
C CYS A 200 -20.09 -3.80 5.54
N GLY A 201 -20.74 -2.85 4.82
CA GLY A 201 -22.05 -2.30 5.19
C GLY A 201 -21.98 -1.36 6.40
N GLY A 202 -20.81 -0.83 6.72
CA GLY A 202 -20.63 0.27 7.66
C GLY A 202 -20.70 1.62 6.96
N ARG A 203 -20.82 2.68 7.74
CA ARG A 203 -20.65 4.06 7.26
C ARG A 203 -19.71 4.80 8.19
N ASN A 204 -18.56 5.24 7.67
CA ASN A 204 -17.71 6.14 8.42
C ASN A 204 -18.50 7.41 8.76
N ILE A 205 -18.65 7.72 10.06
CA ILE A 205 -19.44 8.88 10.50
C ILE A 205 -18.84 10.23 10.09
N PHE A 206 -17.59 10.22 9.61
CA PHE A 206 -16.86 11.38 9.07
C PHE A 206 -16.56 11.27 7.58
N VAL A 207 -17.36 10.50 6.84
CA VAL A 207 -17.24 10.35 5.38
C VAL A 207 -17.32 11.67 4.61
N ASP A 208 -17.96 12.68 5.20
CA ASP A 208 -18.15 14.02 4.66
C ASP A 208 -16.92 14.94 4.75
N LEU A 209 -15.87 14.52 5.46
CA LEU A 209 -14.64 15.32 5.55
C LEU A 209 -13.86 15.27 4.23
N PRO A 210 -13.43 16.44 3.69
CA PRO A 210 -12.73 16.51 2.41
C PRO A 210 -11.27 16.02 2.50
N ASN A 211 -10.67 16.09 3.69
CA ASN A 211 -9.28 15.70 3.91
C ASN A 211 -9.16 14.19 4.14
N LEU A 212 -8.03 13.60 3.76
CA LEU A 212 -7.74 12.19 4.05
C LEU A 212 -7.74 11.90 5.54
N ALA A 213 -7.17 12.81 6.34
CA ALA A 213 -7.20 12.77 7.80
C ALA A 213 -7.53 14.16 8.35
N ALA A 214 -8.28 14.23 9.44
CA ALA A 214 -8.68 15.48 10.08
C ALA A 214 -8.78 15.34 11.60
N GLN A 215 -8.49 16.44 12.29
CA GLN A 215 -8.76 16.55 13.71
C GLN A 215 -10.26 16.75 13.93
N VAL A 216 -10.81 16.05 14.92
CA VAL A 216 -12.22 16.12 15.31
C VAL A 216 -12.35 16.29 16.82
N SER A 217 -13.51 16.76 17.29
CA SER A 217 -13.78 16.83 18.73
C SER A 217 -14.54 15.60 19.20
N VAL A 218 -14.41 15.29 20.49
CA VAL A 218 -15.19 14.21 21.13
C VAL A 218 -16.68 14.47 21.00
N GLU A 219 -17.13 15.73 21.17
CA GLU A 219 -18.54 16.14 21.02
C GLU A 219 -19.02 15.86 19.59
N GLY A 220 -18.16 16.07 18.58
CA GLY A 220 -18.45 15.74 17.18
C GLY A 220 -18.69 14.25 16.96
N VAL A 221 -17.92 13.40 17.64
CA VAL A 221 -18.11 11.94 17.62
C VAL A 221 -19.41 11.56 18.34
N LEU A 222 -19.64 12.07 19.56
CA LEU A 222 -20.84 11.78 20.36
C LEU A 222 -22.14 12.17 19.62
N LYS A 223 -22.15 13.35 18.98
CA LYS A 223 -23.29 13.84 18.19
C LYS A 223 -23.66 12.90 17.04
N ARG A 224 -22.66 12.24 16.44
CA ARG A 224 -22.85 11.33 15.30
C ARG A 224 -23.20 9.89 15.71
N LYS A 225 -23.24 9.60 17.03
CA LYS A 225 -23.74 8.37 17.66
C LYS A 225 -23.19 7.08 16.99
N PRO A 226 -21.88 6.84 16.96
CA PRO A 226 -21.34 5.62 16.38
C PRO A 226 -21.83 4.38 17.14
N GLU A 227 -22.12 3.32 16.38
CA GLU A 227 -22.47 2.00 16.92
C GLU A 227 -21.23 1.09 17.01
N VAL A 228 -20.16 1.41 16.29
CA VAL A 228 -18.87 0.73 16.35
C VAL A 228 -17.77 1.78 16.46
N LEU A 229 -16.81 1.54 17.36
CA LEU A 229 -15.55 2.26 17.43
C LEU A 229 -14.44 1.33 16.90
N LEU A 230 -13.71 1.80 15.91
CA LEU A 230 -12.54 1.12 15.35
C LEU A 230 -11.29 1.97 15.53
N ALA A 231 -10.18 1.33 15.84
CA ALA A 231 -8.85 1.92 15.77
C ALA A 231 -7.87 0.90 15.16
N SER A 232 -6.70 1.36 14.73
CA SER A 232 -5.60 0.46 14.42
C SER A 232 -4.62 0.43 15.59
N GLY A 233 -4.09 -0.76 15.92
CA GLY A 233 -3.15 -0.90 17.04
C GLY A 233 -2.88 -2.33 17.45
N SER A 234 -2.05 -2.46 18.49
CA SER A 234 -1.74 -3.70 19.21
C SER A 234 -2.79 -3.96 20.30
N GLU A 235 -2.65 -5.09 21.02
CA GLU A 235 -3.48 -5.40 22.18
C GLU A 235 -3.36 -4.34 23.30
N ARG A 236 -2.17 -3.79 23.51
CA ARG A 236 -1.97 -2.68 24.47
C ARG A 236 -2.73 -1.41 24.03
N ASP A 237 -2.71 -1.12 22.74
CA ASP A 237 -3.44 0.02 22.16
C ASP A 237 -4.94 -0.19 22.31
N HIS A 238 -5.43 -1.44 22.19
CA HIS A 238 -6.83 -1.79 22.42
C HIS A 238 -7.29 -1.41 23.81
N GLN A 239 -6.56 -1.81 24.86
CA GLN A 239 -6.91 -1.49 26.24
C GLN A 239 -6.98 0.02 26.48
N SER A 240 -6.00 0.77 25.96
CA SER A 240 -5.97 2.23 26.03
C SER A 240 -7.15 2.87 25.29
N PHE A 241 -7.51 2.33 24.13
CA PHE A 241 -8.64 2.76 23.32
C PHE A 241 -9.98 2.55 24.02
N VAL A 242 -10.18 1.37 24.61
CA VAL A 242 -11.38 1.06 25.41
C VAL A 242 -11.47 2.01 26.61
N MET A 243 -10.39 2.20 27.37
CA MET A 243 -10.36 3.12 28.53
C MET A 243 -10.65 4.56 28.12
N GLN A 244 -10.11 5.03 27.00
CA GLN A 244 -10.37 6.38 26.49
C GLN A 244 -11.88 6.62 26.30
N TRP A 245 -12.61 5.69 25.72
CA TRP A 245 -14.02 5.86 25.41
C TRP A 245 -14.96 5.45 26.54
N ALA A 246 -14.50 4.74 27.56
CA ALA A 246 -15.30 4.31 28.71
C ALA A 246 -15.95 5.49 29.48
N SER A 247 -15.40 6.71 29.35
CA SER A 247 -15.96 7.92 29.95
C SER A 247 -17.32 8.34 29.35
N TRP A 248 -17.75 7.73 28.25
CA TRP A 248 -19.03 8.04 27.57
C TRP A 248 -19.93 6.80 27.46
N PRO A 249 -20.42 6.24 28.60
CA PRO A 249 -21.18 4.99 28.63
C PRO A 249 -22.53 5.05 27.89
N GLN A 250 -23.05 6.27 27.61
CA GLN A 250 -24.27 6.48 26.84
C GLN A 250 -24.08 6.34 25.31
N MET A 251 -22.82 6.34 24.82
CA MET A 251 -22.55 6.13 23.39
C MET A 251 -22.94 4.71 22.98
N PRO A 252 -23.67 4.51 21.88
CA PRO A 252 -24.17 3.19 21.47
C PRO A 252 -23.04 2.14 21.39
N ALA A 253 -21.90 2.47 20.81
CA ALA A 253 -20.75 1.57 20.71
C ALA A 253 -20.22 1.13 22.07
N VAL A 254 -20.07 2.07 23.03
CA VAL A 254 -19.56 1.77 24.38
C VAL A 254 -20.59 0.94 25.16
N LYS A 255 -21.86 1.33 25.11
CA LYS A 255 -22.96 0.63 25.79
C LYS A 255 -23.07 -0.84 25.38
N ARG A 256 -22.76 -1.15 24.10
CA ARG A 256 -22.82 -2.50 23.54
C ARG A 256 -21.47 -3.22 23.48
N ASN A 257 -20.40 -2.64 24.05
CA ASN A 257 -19.03 -3.16 23.97
C ASN A 257 -18.53 -3.37 22.53
N GLN A 258 -18.93 -2.49 21.59
CA GLN A 258 -18.54 -2.54 20.19
C GLN A 258 -17.32 -1.65 19.94
N VAL A 259 -16.23 -1.90 20.66
CA VAL A 259 -14.96 -1.17 20.61
C VAL A 259 -13.86 -2.13 20.20
N TYR A 260 -13.24 -1.90 19.03
CA TYR A 260 -12.34 -2.87 18.41
C TYR A 260 -11.05 -2.21 17.90
N THR A 261 -9.96 -2.97 17.91
CA THR A 261 -8.74 -2.63 17.20
C THR A 261 -8.43 -3.67 16.13
N VAL A 262 -7.88 -3.19 15.02
CA VAL A 262 -7.36 -4.03 13.93
C VAL A 262 -5.84 -3.80 13.87
N PRO A 263 -5.02 -4.83 13.64
CA PRO A 263 -3.58 -4.65 13.57
C PRO A 263 -3.19 -3.53 12.60
N ASN A 264 -2.36 -2.59 13.07
CA ASN A 264 -1.99 -1.37 12.34
C ASN A 264 -1.39 -1.69 10.97
N ASP A 265 -0.50 -2.67 10.92
CA ASP A 265 0.25 -3.05 9.73
C ASP A 265 -0.62 -3.55 8.57
N ILE A 266 -1.84 -4.02 8.83
CA ILE A 266 -2.71 -4.56 7.79
C ILE A 266 -3.85 -3.62 7.39
N LEU A 267 -4.25 -2.68 8.27
CA LEU A 267 -5.38 -1.79 8.00
C LEU A 267 -4.95 -0.48 7.35
N VAL A 268 -3.87 0.16 7.84
CA VAL A 268 -3.46 1.48 7.34
C VAL A 268 -2.40 1.43 6.24
N ARG A 269 -1.79 0.26 6.04
CA ARG A 269 -0.91 0.04 4.88
C ARG A 269 -1.77 -0.35 3.69
N ASN A 270 -1.83 0.51 2.68
CA ASN A 270 -2.56 0.26 1.44
C ASN A 270 -1.81 -0.77 0.57
N GLY A 271 -1.75 -2.02 1.05
CA GLY A 271 -1.00 -3.14 0.47
C GLY A 271 -1.80 -4.44 0.42
N PRO A 272 -1.17 -5.55 0.05
CA PRO A 272 -1.83 -6.84 -0.16
C PRO A 272 -2.55 -7.37 1.09
N ARG A 273 -2.04 -7.07 2.29
CA ARG A 273 -2.63 -7.53 3.55
C ARG A 273 -3.93 -6.83 3.95
N LEU A 274 -4.33 -5.76 3.21
CA LEU A 274 -5.57 -5.02 3.45
C LEU A 274 -6.82 -5.94 3.39
N ILE A 275 -6.79 -7.03 2.62
CA ILE A 275 -7.89 -8.01 2.58
C ILE A 275 -8.09 -8.70 3.93
N GLY A 276 -7.01 -8.99 4.67
CA GLY A 276 -7.08 -9.53 6.02
C GLY A 276 -7.75 -8.56 7.00
N ALA A 277 -7.37 -7.27 6.92
CA ALA A 277 -8.01 -6.23 7.72
C ALA A 277 -9.50 -6.07 7.36
N ALA A 278 -9.86 -6.11 6.07
CA ALA A 278 -11.25 -6.02 5.63
C ALA A 278 -12.11 -7.14 6.21
N LYS A 279 -11.62 -8.39 6.25
CA LYS A 279 -12.32 -9.52 6.87
C LYS A 279 -12.59 -9.27 8.37
N LEU A 280 -11.60 -8.73 9.11
CA LEU A 280 -11.78 -8.38 10.53
C LEU A 280 -12.78 -7.25 10.72
N VAL A 281 -12.68 -6.18 9.93
CA VAL A 281 -13.62 -5.04 9.97
C VAL A 281 -15.05 -5.50 9.67
N CYS A 282 -15.25 -6.33 8.65
CA CYS A 282 -16.57 -6.88 8.32
C CYS A 282 -17.12 -7.72 9.48
N ALA A 283 -16.31 -8.57 10.12
CA ALA A 283 -16.72 -9.37 11.27
C ALA A 283 -17.16 -8.48 12.46
N HIS A 284 -16.40 -7.42 12.77
CA HIS A 284 -16.74 -6.49 13.85
C HIS A 284 -18.01 -5.69 13.56
N ILE A 285 -18.19 -5.20 12.32
CA ILE A 285 -19.41 -4.49 11.93
C ILE A 285 -20.62 -5.44 11.97
N GLU A 286 -20.45 -6.70 11.58
CA GLU A 286 -21.52 -7.71 11.63
C GLU A 286 -21.90 -8.06 13.08
N GLN A 287 -20.95 -8.08 14.01
CA GLN A 287 -21.22 -8.30 15.41
C GLN A 287 -22.08 -7.20 16.02
N ALA A 288 -21.94 -5.94 15.57
CA ALA A 288 -22.75 -4.81 16.03
C ALA A 288 -24.20 -4.86 15.55
N ARG A 289 -24.53 -5.67 14.51
CA ARG A 289 -25.91 -5.85 14.02
C ARG A 289 -26.73 -6.83 14.84
N ARG A 290 -26.05 -7.66 15.65
CA ARG A 290 -26.67 -8.65 16.55
C ARG A 290 -27.05 -8.02 17.88
#